data_dbbd8f8f3f99d7abc59e564718b25e66
#
_entry.id   dbbd8f8f3f99d7abc59e564718b25e66
#
_cell.length_a   1.000
_cell.length_b   1.000
_cell.length_c   1.000
_cell.angle_alpha   90.00
_cell.angle_beta   90.00
_cell.angle_gamma   90.00
#
_symmetry.space_group_name_H-M   'P 1'
#
loop_
_entity.id
_entity.type
_entity.pdbx_description
1 polymer ?
#
loop_
_entity_poly.entity_id
_entity_poly.type
_entity_poly.pdbx_seq_one_letter_code
_entity_poly.pdbx_strand_id
1 'polypeptide(L)'
;KRCIIIASRIGKIEFPKLTVVTPKTVKEALAKVDMTWFNYDDITIPSEKTQTKMSYVKPGGNWKDIPPEIGGYGPNTQSNIMRRLDPDKPSITLSNFRKSNILHPFENRILSVSEAAAIMGLERDLRFISDSLSAKQQMVANGVTQAIGKFVKNVVLKKLDEFTYGKSKTSKVVFV
;
A
#
# COMPACT_ATOMS: atom_id res chain seq x y z
N LYS A 1 -1.60 -9.63 4.92
CA LYS A 1 -2.60 -9.47 5.99
C LYS A 1 -2.06 -8.50 7.03
N ARG A 2 -2.86 -7.54 7.50
CA ARG A 2 -2.53 -6.63 8.62
C ARG A 2 -3.53 -6.84 9.74
N CYS A 3 -3.09 -6.79 11.00
CA CYS A 3 -3.96 -6.77 12.17
C CYS A 3 -4.18 -5.33 12.60
N ILE A 4 -5.42 -4.97 12.89
CA ILE A 4 -5.78 -3.66 13.43
C ILE A 4 -6.43 -3.90 14.79
N ILE A 5 -5.87 -3.29 15.82
CA ILE A 5 -6.38 -3.38 17.19
C ILE A 5 -6.89 -2.00 17.60
N ILE A 6 -8.14 -1.93 18.03
CA ILE A 6 -8.73 -0.70 18.57
C ILE A 6 -9.14 -0.96 20.02
N ALA A 7 -8.59 -0.19 20.93
CA ALA A 7 -8.97 -0.21 22.34
C ALA A 7 -9.88 0.98 22.66
N SER A 8 -10.92 0.78 23.49
CA SER A 8 -11.89 1.82 23.82
C SER A 8 -12.25 1.79 25.31
N ARG A 9 -12.24 2.96 25.95
CA ARG A 9 -12.74 3.17 27.33
C ARG A 9 -14.21 3.57 27.38
N ILE A 10 -14.83 3.82 26.22
CA ILE A 10 -16.23 4.27 26.10
C ILE A 10 -17.17 3.13 25.67
N GLY A 11 -16.75 1.89 25.91
CA GLY A 11 -17.51 0.68 25.61
C GLY A 11 -17.05 -0.05 24.36
N LYS A 12 -17.68 -1.19 24.09
CA LYS A 12 -17.36 -2.07 22.98
C LYS A 12 -17.51 -1.35 21.63
N ILE A 13 -16.53 -1.53 20.75
CA ILE A 13 -16.59 -1.10 19.37
C ILE A 13 -17.07 -2.26 18.50
N GLU A 14 -18.12 -2.02 17.75
CA GLU A 14 -18.66 -3.00 16.81
C GLU A 14 -18.09 -2.76 15.40
N PHE A 15 -17.47 -3.78 14.82
CA PHE A 15 -17.01 -3.73 13.44
C PHE A 15 -18.17 -4.06 12.51
N PRO A 16 -18.46 -3.20 11.52
CA PRO A 16 -19.48 -3.50 10.53
C PRO A 16 -19.06 -4.72 9.70
N LYS A 17 -20.05 -5.46 9.19
CA LYS A 17 -19.79 -6.50 8.21
C LYS A 17 -19.10 -5.90 7.00
N LEU A 18 -17.94 -6.41 6.65
CA LEU A 18 -17.22 -5.93 5.47
C LEU A 18 -18.01 -6.33 4.21
N THR A 19 -18.37 -5.33 3.42
CA THR A 19 -18.87 -5.56 2.08
C THR A 19 -17.69 -5.94 1.18
N VAL A 20 -17.80 -7.05 0.48
CA VAL A 20 -16.79 -7.45 -0.51
C VAL A 20 -16.84 -6.45 -1.66
N VAL A 21 -15.82 -5.61 -1.77
CA VAL A 21 -15.65 -4.71 -2.92
C VAL A 21 -14.62 -5.37 -3.84
N THR A 22 -14.88 -5.37 -5.13
CA THR A 22 -13.89 -5.83 -6.13
C THR A 22 -12.62 -4.98 -6.00
N PRO A 23 -11.47 -5.58 -5.67
CA PRO A 23 -10.24 -4.83 -5.50
C PRO A 23 -9.81 -4.24 -6.85
N LYS A 24 -9.27 -3.02 -6.83
CA LYS A 24 -8.66 -2.42 -8.03
C LYS A 24 -7.41 -3.17 -8.44
N THR A 25 -7.20 -3.29 -9.73
CA THR A 25 -6.00 -3.88 -10.29
C THR A 25 -4.82 -2.90 -10.25
N VAL A 26 -3.60 -3.42 -10.38
CA VAL A 26 -2.40 -2.60 -10.48
C VAL A 26 -2.49 -1.65 -11.67
N LYS A 27 -2.95 -2.13 -12.83
CA LYS A 27 -3.13 -1.32 -14.04
C LYS A 27 -4.08 -0.13 -13.81
N GLU A 28 -5.21 -0.36 -13.17
CA GLU A 28 -6.17 0.72 -12.84
C GLU A 28 -5.60 1.75 -11.86
N ALA A 29 -4.73 1.32 -10.94
CA ALA A 29 -4.07 2.24 -10.02
C ALA A 29 -3.01 3.09 -10.74
N LEU A 30 -2.16 2.46 -11.56
CA LEU A 30 -1.08 3.11 -12.30
C LEU A 30 -1.60 4.05 -13.38
N ALA A 31 -2.75 3.76 -14.01
CA ALA A 31 -3.37 4.62 -15.02
C ALA A 31 -3.73 6.03 -14.50
N LYS A 32 -3.68 6.26 -13.19
CA LYS A 32 -3.93 7.56 -12.56
C LYS A 32 -2.67 8.39 -12.35
N VAL A 33 -1.50 7.78 -12.54
CA VAL A 33 -0.21 8.43 -12.26
C VAL A 33 0.27 9.12 -13.52
N ASP A 34 0.48 10.43 -13.41
CA ASP A 34 1.04 11.28 -14.45
C ASP A 34 1.98 12.32 -13.82
N MET A 35 2.55 13.19 -14.65
CA MET A 35 3.50 14.23 -14.25
C MET A 35 2.93 15.26 -13.26
N THR A 36 1.63 15.27 -13.01
CA THR A 36 1.02 16.17 -12.01
C THR A 36 1.16 15.66 -10.58
N TRP A 37 1.60 14.42 -10.39
CA TRP A 37 1.90 13.88 -9.07
C TRP A 37 3.18 14.48 -8.52
N PHE A 38 3.15 14.92 -7.26
CA PHE A 38 4.30 15.63 -6.65
C PHE A 38 5.61 14.83 -6.68
N ASN A 39 5.55 13.52 -6.48
CA ASN A 39 6.71 12.64 -6.46
C ASN A 39 6.84 11.79 -7.75
N TYR A 40 6.38 12.31 -8.90
CA TYR A 40 6.38 11.58 -10.18
C TYR A 40 7.78 11.14 -10.61
N ASP A 41 8.77 12.05 -10.51
CA ASP A 41 10.15 11.81 -10.91
C ASP A 41 11.01 11.09 -9.85
N ASP A 42 10.41 10.75 -8.71
CA ASP A 42 11.10 10.01 -7.66
C ASP A 42 11.20 8.50 -8.02
N ILE A 43 12.05 8.22 -9.01
CA ILE A 43 12.27 6.89 -9.60
C ILE A 43 13.68 6.41 -9.27
N THR A 44 13.81 5.15 -8.88
CA THR A 44 15.12 4.48 -8.76
C THR A 44 15.53 3.93 -10.12
N ILE A 45 16.65 4.40 -10.64
CA ILE A 45 17.24 3.86 -11.88
C ILE A 45 18.12 2.66 -11.51
N PRO A 46 17.77 1.42 -11.92
CA PRO A 46 18.59 0.26 -11.63
C PRO A 46 19.82 0.20 -12.55
N SER A 47 20.91 -0.44 -12.08
CA SER A 47 22.05 -0.72 -12.94
C SER A 47 21.69 -1.66 -14.09
N GLU A 48 22.45 -1.65 -15.18
CA GLU A 48 22.24 -2.55 -16.34
C GLU A 48 22.15 -4.02 -15.96
N LYS A 49 23.05 -4.47 -15.07
CA LYS A 49 23.04 -5.84 -14.52
C LYS A 49 21.70 -6.15 -13.83
N THR A 50 21.16 -5.19 -13.10
CA THR A 50 19.87 -5.36 -12.41
C THR A 50 18.71 -5.32 -13.40
N GLN A 51 18.75 -4.45 -14.40
CA GLN A 51 17.75 -4.41 -15.49
C GLN A 51 17.72 -5.72 -16.29
N THR A 52 18.89 -6.29 -16.59
CA THR A 52 19.00 -7.61 -17.22
C THR A 52 18.30 -8.69 -16.38
N LYS A 53 18.48 -8.70 -15.06
CA LYS A 53 17.76 -9.64 -14.19
C LYS A 53 16.24 -9.39 -14.23
N MET A 54 15.82 -8.13 -14.20
CA MET A 54 14.42 -7.75 -14.25
C MET A 54 13.73 -8.19 -15.53
N SER A 55 14.43 -8.20 -16.68
CA SER A 55 13.85 -8.56 -17.97
C SER A 55 13.39 -10.03 -18.06
N TYR A 56 13.94 -10.91 -17.26
CA TYR A 56 13.49 -12.30 -17.18
C TYR A 56 12.22 -12.49 -16.37
N VAL A 57 11.91 -11.56 -15.47
CA VAL A 57 10.77 -11.71 -14.57
C VAL A 57 9.47 -11.36 -15.28
N LYS A 58 8.59 -12.33 -15.45
CA LYS A 58 7.26 -12.17 -16.07
C LYS A 58 6.28 -11.42 -15.17
N PRO A 59 5.22 -10.79 -15.72
CA PRO A 59 4.13 -10.27 -14.89
C PRO A 59 3.60 -11.32 -13.91
N GLY A 60 3.53 -10.97 -12.63
CA GLY A 60 3.17 -11.92 -11.56
C GLY A 60 4.29 -12.88 -11.16
N GLY A 61 5.45 -12.88 -11.83
CA GLY A 61 6.63 -13.68 -11.53
C GLY A 61 7.52 -13.10 -10.43
N ASN A 62 8.65 -13.74 -10.17
CA ASN A 62 9.65 -13.29 -9.20
C ASN A 62 11.06 -13.79 -9.58
N TRP A 63 12.02 -13.70 -8.65
CA TRP A 63 13.39 -14.11 -8.86
C TRP A 63 13.57 -15.53 -9.43
N LYS A 64 12.58 -16.41 -9.28
CA LYS A 64 12.62 -17.79 -9.82
C LYS A 64 12.56 -17.85 -11.35
N ASP A 65 12.08 -16.77 -11.98
CA ASP A 65 12.07 -16.67 -13.45
C ASP A 65 13.46 -16.32 -14.02
N ILE A 66 14.41 -15.94 -13.15
CA ILE A 66 15.75 -15.52 -13.54
C ILE A 66 16.64 -16.76 -13.66
N PRO A 67 17.29 -17.00 -14.80
CA PRO A 67 18.19 -18.13 -14.97
C PRO A 67 19.28 -18.15 -13.89
N PRO A 68 19.64 -19.32 -13.33
CA PRO A 68 20.63 -19.46 -12.26
C PRO A 68 21.97 -18.78 -12.56
N GLU A 69 22.43 -18.84 -13.80
CA GLU A 69 23.68 -18.26 -14.28
C GLU A 69 23.67 -16.72 -14.24
N ILE A 70 22.48 -16.10 -14.26
CA ILE A 70 22.32 -14.65 -14.22
C ILE A 70 21.88 -14.20 -12.83
N GLY A 71 21.08 -15.01 -12.13
CA GLY A 71 20.30 -14.62 -10.96
C GLY A 71 21.12 -14.41 -9.70
N GLY A 72 21.87 -15.41 -9.28
CA GLY A 72 22.56 -15.39 -7.97
C GLY A 72 21.60 -15.45 -6.77
N TYR A 73 20.41 -16.03 -6.94
CA TYR A 73 19.43 -16.26 -5.88
C TYR A 73 19.42 -17.73 -5.46
N GLY A 74 19.34 -17.98 -4.16
CA GLY A 74 19.33 -19.33 -3.60
C GLY A 74 17.93 -19.80 -3.18
N PRO A 75 17.79 -21.09 -2.83
CA PRO A 75 16.50 -21.71 -2.50
C PRO A 75 15.79 -21.05 -1.31
N ASN A 76 16.54 -20.42 -0.39
CA ASN A 76 16.00 -19.73 0.78
C ASN A 76 15.59 -18.28 0.51
N THR A 77 15.66 -17.81 -0.75
CA THR A 77 15.26 -16.45 -1.13
C THR A 77 13.75 -16.31 -1.02
N GLN A 78 13.29 -15.27 -0.34
CA GLN A 78 11.87 -15.00 -0.18
C GLN A 78 11.18 -14.73 -1.52
N SER A 79 9.95 -15.19 -1.67
CA SER A 79 9.17 -15.10 -2.93
C SER A 79 8.80 -13.67 -3.35
N ASN A 80 8.90 -12.71 -2.44
CA ASN A 80 8.66 -11.29 -2.73
C ASN A 80 9.88 -10.56 -3.32
N ILE A 81 11.06 -11.21 -3.37
CA ILE A 81 12.24 -10.62 -4.00
C ILE A 81 12.09 -10.62 -5.52
N MET A 82 12.46 -9.51 -6.15
CA MET A 82 12.30 -9.30 -7.62
C MET A 82 10.88 -9.64 -8.11
N ARG A 83 9.88 -9.31 -7.31
CA ARG A 83 8.48 -9.60 -7.63
C ARG A 83 7.94 -8.57 -8.61
N ARG A 84 7.63 -8.98 -9.84
CA ARG A 84 6.92 -8.14 -10.80
C ARG A 84 5.43 -8.17 -10.51
N LEU A 85 4.82 -6.99 -10.44
CA LEU A 85 3.39 -6.89 -10.25
C LEU A 85 2.64 -7.43 -11.48
N ASP A 86 1.51 -8.08 -11.23
CA ASP A 86 0.58 -8.50 -12.28
C ASP A 86 -0.38 -7.33 -12.54
N PRO A 87 -0.41 -6.78 -13.78
CA PRO A 87 -1.24 -5.61 -14.09
C PRO A 87 -2.73 -5.85 -13.88
N ASP A 88 -3.20 -7.08 -14.09
CA ASP A 88 -4.61 -7.44 -14.07
C ASP A 88 -5.09 -7.97 -12.70
N LYS A 89 -4.20 -7.96 -11.71
CA LYS A 89 -4.51 -8.36 -10.33
C LYS A 89 -4.32 -7.23 -9.34
N PRO A 90 -4.94 -7.32 -8.15
CA PRO A 90 -4.63 -6.45 -7.03
C PRO A 90 -3.16 -6.58 -6.62
N SER A 91 -2.57 -5.47 -6.19
CA SER A 91 -1.18 -5.48 -5.73
C SER A 91 -0.98 -6.36 -4.49
N ILE A 92 0.20 -6.95 -4.41
CA ILE A 92 0.71 -7.51 -3.16
C ILE A 92 0.98 -6.39 -2.15
N THR A 93 1.27 -6.76 -0.89
CA THR A 93 1.68 -5.78 0.13
C THR A 93 3.01 -5.12 -0.26
N LEU A 94 3.03 -3.80 -0.35
CA LEU A 94 4.21 -3.00 -0.70
C LEU A 94 5.12 -2.72 0.51
N SER A 95 5.36 -3.73 1.37
CA SER A 95 6.30 -3.58 2.47
C SER A 95 7.74 -3.49 1.94
N ASN A 96 8.40 -2.34 2.20
CA ASN A 96 9.79 -2.11 1.80
C ASN A 96 10.09 -2.49 0.32
N PHE A 97 9.22 -2.02 -0.57
CA PHE A 97 9.22 -2.39 -1.99
C PHE A 97 10.55 -2.13 -2.70
N ARG A 98 11.35 -1.17 -2.20
CA ARG A 98 12.70 -0.91 -2.71
C ARG A 98 13.67 -2.03 -2.41
N LYS A 99 13.75 -2.49 -1.16
CA LYS A 99 14.69 -3.59 -0.78
C LYS A 99 14.30 -4.92 -1.40
N SER A 100 13.00 -5.17 -1.54
CA SER A 100 12.50 -6.39 -2.18
C SER A 100 12.51 -6.31 -3.71
N ASN A 101 12.83 -5.15 -4.29
CA ASN A 101 12.72 -4.90 -5.72
C ASN A 101 11.34 -5.30 -6.25
N ILE A 102 10.26 -4.65 -5.76
CA ILE A 102 8.92 -4.83 -6.34
C ILE A 102 8.89 -4.10 -7.68
N LEU A 103 8.77 -4.87 -8.75
CA LEU A 103 8.93 -4.38 -10.11
C LEU A 103 7.64 -3.78 -10.65
N HIS A 104 7.80 -2.72 -11.44
CA HIS A 104 6.75 -2.18 -12.29
C HIS A 104 6.24 -3.28 -13.27
N PRO A 105 4.92 -3.37 -13.54
CA PRO A 105 4.38 -4.47 -14.35
C PRO A 105 4.91 -4.49 -15.80
N PHE A 106 5.24 -3.34 -16.36
CA PHE A 106 5.63 -3.19 -17.78
C PHE A 106 7.07 -2.75 -18.00
N GLU A 107 7.76 -2.27 -16.96
CA GLU A 107 9.10 -1.71 -17.07
C GLU A 107 10.13 -2.44 -16.21
N ASN A 108 11.40 -2.42 -16.62
CA ASN A 108 12.50 -3.07 -15.91
C ASN A 108 13.08 -2.14 -14.83
N ARG A 109 12.21 -1.70 -13.92
CA ARG A 109 12.53 -0.90 -12.73
C ARG A 109 11.59 -1.24 -11.58
N ILE A 110 11.90 -0.76 -10.40
CA ILE A 110 10.96 -0.79 -9.28
C ILE A 110 9.93 0.33 -9.43
N LEU A 111 8.87 0.28 -8.63
CA LEU A 111 7.86 1.33 -8.59
C LEU A 111 8.48 2.67 -8.19
N SER A 112 7.99 3.77 -8.78
CA SER A 112 8.25 5.12 -8.28
C SER A 112 7.51 5.36 -6.95
N VAL A 113 7.81 6.49 -6.30
CA VAL A 113 7.09 6.91 -5.08
C VAL A 113 5.61 7.13 -5.39
N SER A 114 5.29 7.82 -6.50
CA SER A 114 3.91 8.10 -6.90
C SER A 114 3.13 6.85 -7.28
N GLU A 115 3.75 5.93 -8.02
CA GLU A 115 3.13 4.65 -8.41
C GLU A 115 2.79 3.80 -7.18
N ALA A 116 3.72 3.71 -6.23
CA ALA A 116 3.48 3.01 -4.97
C ALA A 116 2.38 3.69 -4.14
N ALA A 117 2.34 5.03 -4.11
CA ALA A 117 1.29 5.80 -3.45
C ALA A 117 -0.09 5.57 -4.10
N ALA A 118 -0.16 5.58 -5.44
CA ALA A 118 -1.40 5.32 -6.19
C ALA A 118 -1.94 3.91 -5.93
N ILE A 119 -1.08 2.90 -5.90
CA ILE A 119 -1.44 1.52 -5.56
C ILE A 119 -2.01 1.44 -4.13
N MET A 120 -1.49 2.23 -3.20
CA MET A 120 -2.03 2.33 -1.84
C MET A 120 -3.31 3.18 -1.75
N GLY A 121 -3.78 3.73 -2.87
CA GLY A 121 -4.98 4.57 -2.93
C GLY A 121 -4.78 5.94 -2.28
N LEU A 122 -3.55 6.42 -2.19
CA LEU A 122 -3.24 7.77 -1.73
C LEU A 122 -3.50 8.78 -2.84
N GLU A 123 -3.70 10.02 -2.47
CA GLU A 123 -4.05 11.10 -3.41
C GLU A 123 -2.80 11.74 -4.00
N ARG A 124 -2.90 12.30 -5.21
CA ARG A 124 -1.79 12.82 -6.01
C ARG A 124 -1.04 14.01 -5.37
N ASP A 125 -1.75 14.79 -4.57
CA ASP A 125 -1.22 15.97 -3.88
C ASP A 125 -0.56 15.64 -2.53
N LEU A 126 -0.58 14.39 -2.11
CA LEU A 126 0.17 13.94 -0.95
C LEU A 126 1.68 13.96 -1.25
N ARG A 127 2.42 14.73 -0.45
CA ARG A 127 3.85 14.98 -0.65
C ARG A 127 4.69 14.14 0.29
N PHE A 128 5.61 13.38 -0.28
CA PHE A 128 6.67 12.70 0.46
C PHE A 128 7.94 13.53 0.37
N ILE A 129 8.27 14.26 1.43
CA ILE A 129 9.38 15.22 1.45
C ILE A 129 10.55 14.63 2.23
N SER A 130 11.70 14.51 1.57
CA SER A 130 12.98 14.10 2.14
C SER A 130 14.09 14.35 1.12
N ASP A 131 15.32 14.56 1.57
CA ASP A 131 16.51 14.62 0.70
C ASP A 131 16.89 13.25 0.15
N SER A 132 16.39 12.17 0.73
CA SER A 132 16.67 10.80 0.33
C SER A 132 15.47 10.15 -0.36
N LEU A 133 15.66 9.73 -1.61
CA LEU A 133 14.67 8.92 -2.33
C LEU A 133 14.30 7.64 -1.55
N SER A 134 15.29 7.01 -0.92
CA SER A 134 15.07 5.83 -0.07
C SER A 134 14.14 6.11 1.10
N ALA A 135 14.24 7.28 1.72
CA ALA A 135 13.36 7.69 2.81
C ALA A 135 11.94 7.94 2.29
N LYS A 136 11.75 8.60 1.14
CA LYS A 136 10.44 8.78 0.51
C LYS A 136 9.76 7.44 0.23
N GLN A 137 10.49 6.49 -0.36
CA GLN A 137 9.99 5.14 -0.61
C GLN A 137 9.61 4.40 0.68
N GLN A 138 10.37 4.58 1.75
CA GLN A 138 10.06 3.99 3.06
C GLN A 138 8.83 4.63 3.70
N MET A 139 8.61 5.93 3.54
CA MET A 139 7.38 6.61 4.02
C MET A 139 6.14 5.99 3.39
N VAL A 140 6.13 5.77 2.07
CA VAL A 140 5.02 5.07 1.40
C VAL A 140 4.85 3.66 1.94
N ALA A 141 5.94 2.89 2.05
CA ALA A 141 5.90 1.50 2.52
C ALA A 141 5.36 1.36 3.96
N ASN A 142 5.63 2.35 4.82
CA ASN A 142 5.13 2.41 6.20
C ASN A 142 3.67 2.87 6.27
N GLY A 143 3.13 3.42 5.20
CA GLY A 143 1.78 3.95 5.14
C GLY A 143 0.70 2.89 5.30
N VAL A 144 -0.50 3.34 5.61
CA VAL A 144 -1.73 2.54 5.60
C VAL A 144 -2.54 2.93 4.39
N THR A 145 -3.14 1.96 3.71
CA THR A 145 -4.00 2.25 2.56
C THR A 145 -5.16 3.16 2.96
N GLN A 146 -5.53 4.09 2.09
CA GLN A 146 -6.61 5.04 2.35
C GLN A 146 -7.92 4.34 2.73
N ALA A 147 -8.24 3.23 2.07
CA ALA A 147 -9.45 2.45 2.36
C ALA A 147 -9.50 1.95 3.82
N ILE A 148 -8.38 1.43 4.33
CA ILE A 148 -8.27 0.99 5.72
C ILE A 148 -8.38 2.18 6.68
N GLY A 149 -7.70 3.29 6.37
CA GLY A 149 -7.79 4.51 7.19
C GLY A 149 -9.22 5.04 7.28
N LYS A 150 -9.93 5.12 6.16
CA LYS A 150 -11.35 5.52 6.11
C LYS A 150 -12.24 4.57 6.91
N PHE A 151 -12.03 3.26 6.79
CA PHE A 151 -12.78 2.26 7.55
C PHE A 151 -12.61 2.44 9.06
N VAL A 152 -11.37 2.52 9.54
CA VAL A 152 -11.06 2.71 10.97
C VAL A 152 -11.66 4.03 11.49
N LYS A 153 -11.49 5.12 10.74
CA LYS A 153 -12.09 6.43 11.05
C LYS A 153 -13.61 6.29 11.27
N ASN A 154 -14.32 5.69 10.33
CA ASN A 154 -15.77 5.57 10.39
C ASN A 154 -16.24 4.73 11.59
N VAL A 155 -15.53 3.64 11.92
CA VAL A 155 -15.80 2.81 13.08
C VAL A 155 -15.63 3.59 14.38
N VAL A 156 -14.54 4.36 14.49
CA VAL A 156 -14.25 5.18 15.68
C VAL A 156 -15.25 6.32 15.83
N LEU A 157 -15.54 7.06 14.75
CA LEU A 157 -16.49 8.17 14.79
C LEU A 157 -17.88 7.70 15.19
N LYS A 158 -18.36 6.60 14.60
CA LYS A 158 -19.66 6.03 14.99
C LYS A 158 -19.74 5.77 16.51
N LYS A 159 -18.67 5.19 17.10
CA LYS A 159 -18.64 4.93 18.53
C LYS A 159 -18.60 6.20 19.38
N LEU A 160 -17.89 7.23 18.92
CA LEU A 160 -17.87 8.54 19.60
C LEU A 160 -19.25 9.19 19.56
N ASP A 161 -19.94 9.16 18.42
CA ASP A 161 -21.29 9.71 18.27
C ASP A 161 -22.28 9.01 19.20
N GLU A 162 -22.28 7.67 19.24
CA GLU A 162 -23.11 6.88 20.15
C GLU A 162 -22.87 7.26 21.62
N PHE A 163 -21.61 7.46 22.00
CA PHE A 163 -21.26 7.86 23.37
C PHE A 163 -21.70 9.28 23.70
N THR A 164 -21.54 10.22 22.78
CA THR A 164 -21.87 11.63 22.97
C THR A 164 -23.39 11.84 22.99
N TYR A 165 -24.08 11.32 22.00
CA TYR A 165 -25.54 11.47 21.91
C TYR A 165 -26.33 10.54 22.85
N GLY A 166 -25.76 9.37 23.19
CA GLY A 166 -26.32 8.48 24.20
C GLY A 166 -26.33 9.10 25.61
N LYS A 167 -25.30 9.85 25.96
CA LYS A 167 -25.28 10.62 27.22
C LYS A 167 -26.29 11.74 27.23
N SER A 168 -26.56 12.39 26.11
CA SER A 168 -27.57 13.46 26.01
C SER A 168 -28.99 12.94 26.26
N LYS A 169 -29.29 11.71 25.88
CA LYS A 169 -30.62 11.10 26.15
C LYS A 169 -30.79 10.66 27.60
N THR A 170 -29.72 10.33 28.32
CA THR A 170 -29.77 9.92 29.72
C THR A 170 -29.82 11.10 30.70
N SER A 171 -29.48 12.30 30.23
CA SER A 171 -29.50 13.52 31.07
C SER A 171 -30.88 14.21 31.13
N LYS A 172 -31.92 13.62 30.58
CA LYS A 172 -33.30 14.15 30.59
C LYS A 172 -34.27 13.24 31.33
N VAL A 173 -33.93 12.77 32.53
CA VAL A 173 -34.94 12.28 33.48
C VAL A 173 -34.41 12.57 34.90
N VAL A 174 -34.54 13.80 35.32
CA VAL A 174 -34.78 14.15 36.72
C VAL A 174 -35.94 15.13 36.75
N PHE A 175 -37.13 14.62 36.94
CA PHE A 175 -38.21 15.43 37.46
C PHE A 175 -38.59 14.88 38.86
N VAL A 176 -38.33 15.75 39.83
CA VAL A 176 -39.08 16.06 41.03
C VAL A 176 -40.07 15.01 41.52
#